data_9f697a341f301d4a9066eeb0d473727a
#
_entry.id   9f697a341f301d4a9066eeb0d473727a
#
_cell.length_a   1.000
_cell.length_b   1.000
_cell.length_c   1.000
_cell.angle_alpha   90.00
_cell.angle_beta   90.00
_cell.angle_gamma   90.00
#
_symmetry.space_group_name_H-M   'P 1'
#
loop_
_entity.id
_entity.type
_entity.pdbx_description
1 polymer ?
#
loop_
_entity_poly.entity_id
_entity_poly.type
_entity_poly.pdbx_seq_one_letter_code
_entity_poly.pdbx_strand_id
1 'polypeptide(L)'
;CFGVLGNLILSFSKLLNQKATHTPSAQHVLDEEYYKRIEAIQFTMSHDDGKKNEDIEKADIILIGVSRTGKTPTSVYLANRGYKTLNIPLISEQSIPLILEKENKNSCVVGLFVEAERLSEVRKTRINVNTSIDLKTYTDVEKIKIEVENSKKNV
;
A
#
# COMPACT_ATOMS: atom_id res chain seq x y z
N CYS A 1 -8.63 22.06 37.00
CA CYS A 1 -8.32 21.15 35.89
C CYS A 1 -7.61 19.90 36.44
N PHE A 2 -8.13 18.72 36.16
CA PHE A 2 -7.48 17.48 36.53
C PHE A 2 -6.65 16.96 35.30
N GLY A 3 -5.33 16.82 35.52
CA GLY A 3 -4.44 16.24 34.49
C GLY A 3 -4.57 14.71 34.45
N VAL A 4 -5.31 14.18 33.50
CA VAL A 4 -5.55 12.71 33.39
C VAL A 4 -4.24 11.91 33.19
N LEU A 5 -3.26 12.49 32.49
CA LEU A 5 -2.00 11.81 32.14
C LEU A 5 -0.85 12.09 33.12
N GLY A 6 -1.01 13.03 34.08
CA GLY A 6 0.10 13.46 34.95
C GLY A 6 0.77 12.34 35.71
N ASN A 7 -0.01 11.51 36.39
CA ASN A 7 0.51 10.36 37.15
C ASN A 7 1.16 9.31 36.25
N LEU A 8 0.62 9.08 35.06
CA LEU A 8 1.17 8.15 34.10
C LEU A 8 2.54 8.62 33.59
N ILE A 9 2.65 9.90 33.22
CA ILE A 9 3.92 10.51 32.79
C ILE A 9 4.98 10.42 33.88
N LEU A 10 4.63 10.69 35.15
CA LEU A 10 5.54 10.58 36.27
C LEU A 10 5.99 9.12 36.50
N SER A 11 5.11 8.15 36.33
CA SER A 11 5.45 6.74 36.46
C SER A 11 6.42 6.30 35.35
N PHE A 12 6.19 6.69 34.10
CA PHE A 12 7.10 6.43 33.00
C PHE A 12 8.45 7.16 33.16
N SER A 13 8.43 8.40 33.61
CA SER A 13 9.65 9.16 33.90
C SER A 13 10.56 8.42 34.92
N LYS A 14 9.97 7.87 35.96
CA LYS A 14 10.70 7.04 36.95
C LYS A 14 11.19 5.74 36.35
N LEU A 15 10.35 5.02 35.60
CA LEU A 15 10.69 3.73 34.98
C LEU A 15 11.85 3.89 33.98
N LEU A 16 11.81 4.94 33.16
CA LEU A 16 12.80 5.19 32.13
C LEU A 16 14.03 5.99 32.63
N ASN A 17 14.02 6.42 33.89
CA ASN A 17 15.03 7.31 34.49
C ASN A 17 15.30 8.56 33.63
N GLN A 18 14.24 9.13 33.07
CA GLN A 18 14.28 10.32 32.21
C GLN A 18 13.28 11.38 32.70
N LYS A 19 13.66 12.65 32.62
CA LYS A 19 12.74 13.75 32.94
C LYS A 19 11.72 13.92 31.83
N ALA A 20 10.45 14.02 32.20
CA ALA A 20 9.39 14.38 31.25
C ALA A 20 9.60 15.83 30.78
N THR A 21 9.53 16.04 29.48
CA THR A 21 9.71 17.37 28.88
C THR A 21 8.51 18.29 29.08
N HIS A 22 7.34 17.72 29.40
CA HIS A 22 6.05 18.43 29.55
C HIS A 22 5.67 19.31 28.36
N THR A 23 6.24 19.06 27.19
CA THR A 23 5.96 19.80 25.96
C THR A 23 4.75 19.16 25.26
N PRO A 24 3.61 19.86 25.13
CA PRO A 24 2.48 19.34 24.37
C PRO A 24 2.90 19.03 22.93
N SER A 25 2.41 17.93 22.38
CA SER A 25 2.67 17.52 20.99
C SER A 25 4.15 17.35 20.63
N ALA A 26 5.06 17.18 21.62
CA ALA A 26 6.50 17.00 21.38
C ALA A 26 6.85 15.76 20.54
N GLN A 27 5.92 14.81 20.40
CA GLN A 27 6.11 13.58 19.65
C GLN A 27 6.06 13.78 18.13
N HIS A 28 5.34 14.81 17.66
CA HIS A 28 5.22 15.15 16.25
C HIS A 28 5.29 16.65 16.07
N VAL A 29 6.37 17.11 15.47
CA VAL A 29 6.41 18.48 14.96
C VAL A 29 5.49 18.48 13.73
N LEU A 30 4.45 19.34 13.76
CA LEU A 30 3.53 19.52 12.64
C LEU A 30 4.20 20.44 11.61
N ASP A 31 5.22 19.89 10.94
CA ASP A 31 5.94 20.56 9.88
C ASP A 31 5.34 20.24 8.49
N GLU A 32 5.88 20.84 7.47
CA GLU A 32 5.46 20.61 6.08
C GLU A 32 5.60 19.14 5.65
N GLU A 33 6.63 18.46 6.16
CA GLU A 33 6.87 17.05 5.89
C GLU A 33 5.79 16.15 6.49
N TYR A 34 5.32 16.49 7.70
CA TYR A 34 4.19 15.80 8.32
C TYR A 34 2.92 15.91 7.45
N TYR A 35 2.58 17.12 6.97
CA TYR A 35 1.38 17.31 6.15
C TYR A 35 1.50 16.61 4.79
N LYS A 36 2.65 16.64 4.13
CA LYS A 36 2.92 15.89 2.90
C LYS A 36 2.70 14.39 3.10
N ARG A 37 3.14 13.84 4.22
CA ARG A 37 2.96 12.43 4.58
C ARG A 37 1.48 12.08 4.78
N ILE A 38 0.74 12.91 5.50
CA ILE A 38 -0.71 12.71 5.69
C ILE A 38 -1.45 12.76 4.35
N GLU A 39 -1.12 13.72 3.50
CA GLU A 39 -1.70 13.83 2.15
C GLU A 39 -1.42 12.59 1.30
N ALA A 40 -0.18 12.09 1.31
CA ALA A 40 0.22 10.88 0.61
C ALA A 40 -0.54 9.63 1.11
N ILE A 41 -0.72 9.50 2.44
CA ILE A 41 -1.49 8.40 3.03
C ILE A 41 -2.96 8.48 2.61
N GLN A 42 -3.59 9.65 2.68
CA GLN A 42 -4.97 9.84 2.26
C GLN A 42 -5.18 9.54 0.77
N PHE A 43 -4.27 10.02 -0.07
CA PHE A 43 -4.26 9.72 -1.50
C PHE A 43 -4.19 8.20 -1.73
N THR A 44 -3.21 7.54 -1.15
CA THR A 44 -2.97 6.10 -1.34
C THR A 44 -4.15 5.26 -0.86
N MET A 45 -4.74 5.58 0.29
CA MET A 45 -5.92 4.86 0.80
C MET A 45 -7.16 5.02 -0.10
N SER A 46 -7.33 6.20 -0.71
CA SER A 46 -8.46 6.46 -1.63
C SER A 46 -8.30 5.80 -3.00
N HIS A 47 -7.06 5.43 -3.38
CA HIS A 47 -6.71 4.86 -4.69
C HIS A 47 -6.22 3.41 -4.60
N ASP A 48 -6.53 2.71 -3.52
CA ASP A 48 -6.19 1.28 -3.38
C ASP A 48 -7.15 0.42 -4.23
N ASP A 49 -6.61 -0.64 -4.83
CA ASP A 49 -7.31 -1.60 -5.68
C ASP A 49 -8.03 -0.98 -6.91
N GLY A 50 -7.48 0.08 -7.48
CA GLY A 50 -8.00 0.66 -8.73
C GLY A 50 -9.34 1.38 -8.59
N LYS A 51 -9.75 1.75 -7.37
CA LYS A 51 -11.06 2.37 -7.11
C LYS A 51 -11.27 3.72 -7.77
N LYS A 52 -10.19 4.47 -8.03
CA LYS A 52 -10.22 5.77 -8.70
C LYS A 52 -9.02 5.88 -9.63
N ASN A 53 -9.29 5.89 -10.93
CA ASN A 53 -8.25 6.08 -11.96
C ASN A 53 -8.14 7.53 -12.45
N GLU A 54 -8.96 8.43 -11.92
CA GLU A 54 -9.07 9.82 -12.41
C GLU A 54 -7.87 10.68 -12.02
N ASP A 55 -7.16 10.31 -10.94
CA ASP A 55 -6.05 11.09 -10.38
C ASP A 55 -4.67 10.45 -10.60
N ILE A 56 -4.51 9.60 -11.62
CA ILE A 56 -3.23 8.91 -11.92
C ILE A 56 -2.08 9.91 -12.09
N GLU A 57 -2.34 11.05 -12.68
CA GLU A 57 -1.34 12.10 -12.92
C GLU A 57 -0.79 12.73 -11.62
N LYS A 58 -1.50 12.57 -10.50
CA LYS A 58 -1.10 13.07 -9.18
C LYS A 58 -0.25 12.08 -8.39
N ALA A 59 -0.12 10.85 -8.88
CA ALA A 59 0.67 9.82 -8.22
C ALA A 59 2.17 10.03 -8.48
N ASP A 60 2.98 9.89 -7.42
CA ASP A 60 4.44 9.84 -7.54
C ASP A 60 4.89 8.45 -7.98
N ILE A 61 4.21 7.40 -7.46
CA ILE A 61 4.53 6.00 -7.73
C ILE A 61 3.26 5.24 -8.09
N ILE A 62 3.33 4.42 -9.13
CA ILE A 62 2.25 3.53 -9.56
C ILE A 62 2.73 2.09 -9.41
N LEU A 63 2.08 1.34 -8.53
CA LEU A 63 2.37 -0.08 -8.34
C LEU A 63 1.43 -0.93 -9.19
N ILE A 64 2.00 -1.78 -10.03
CA ILE A 64 1.27 -2.69 -10.91
C ILE A 64 1.62 -4.13 -10.55
N GLY A 65 0.69 -5.04 -10.67
CA GLY A 65 0.94 -6.47 -10.48
C GLY A 65 -0.32 -7.27 -10.23
N VAL A 66 -0.20 -8.58 -10.33
CA VAL A 66 -1.31 -9.51 -10.10
C VAL A 66 -1.77 -9.47 -8.63
N SER A 67 -2.93 -10.05 -8.36
CA SER A 67 -3.45 -10.12 -6.99
C SER A 67 -2.49 -10.85 -6.05
N ARG A 68 -2.28 -10.31 -4.84
CA ARG A 68 -1.45 -10.86 -3.75
C ARG A 68 0.07 -10.77 -3.93
N THR A 69 0.55 -9.86 -4.76
CA THR A 69 1.98 -9.54 -4.89
C THR A 69 2.51 -8.56 -3.84
N GLY A 70 1.69 -8.14 -2.88
CA GLY A 70 2.12 -7.22 -1.83
C GLY A 70 1.96 -5.74 -2.17
N LYS A 71 1.20 -5.38 -3.23
CA LYS A 71 0.99 -3.98 -3.64
C LYS A 71 0.48 -3.09 -2.51
N THR A 72 -0.63 -3.44 -1.88
CA THR A 72 -1.23 -2.66 -0.78
C THR A 72 -0.28 -2.39 0.39
N PRO A 73 0.43 -3.38 0.99
CA PRO A 73 1.39 -3.08 2.05
C PRO A 73 2.56 -2.23 1.56
N THR A 74 3.02 -2.40 0.32
CA THR A 74 4.07 -1.58 -0.27
C THR A 74 3.60 -0.14 -0.48
N SER A 75 2.38 0.07 -0.98
CA SER A 75 1.82 1.40 -1.19
C SER A 75 1.68 2.17 0.13
N VAL A 76 1.21 1.51 1.18
CA VAL A 76 1.11 2.10 2.53
C VAL A 76 2.49 2.46 3.08
N TYR A 77 3.49 1.59 2.89
CA TYR A 77 4.87 1.86 3.30
C TYR A 77 5.45 3.10 2.61
N LEU A 78 5.24 3.22 1.30
CA LEU A 78 5.71 4.38 0.51
C LEU A 78 4.95 5.65 0.89
N ALA A 79 3.65 5.57 1.13
CA ALA A 79 2.83 6.69 1.58
C ALA A 79 3.28 7.24 2.93
N ASN A 80 3.70 6.38 3.87
CA ASN A 80 4.30 6.80 5.13
C ASN A 80 5.64 7.53 4.97
N ARG A 81 6.23 7.49 3.79
CA ARG A 81 7.43 8.26 3.40
C ARG A 81 7.11 9.51 2.57
N GLY A 82 5.83 9.82 2.42
CA GLY A 82 5.35 11.01 1.73
C GLY A 82 5.13 10.86 0.23
N TYR A 83 5.20 9.63 -0.33
CA TYR A 83 4.96 9.36 -1.75
C TYR A 83 3.49 9.00 -2.00
N LYS A 84 2.81 9.77 -2.84
CA LYS A 84 1.47 9.44 -3.32
C LYS A 84 1.53 8.21 -4.20
N THR A 85 1.05 7.08 -3.67
CA THR A 85 1.18 5.78 -4.34
C THR A 85 -0.19 5.28 -4.79
N LEU A 86 -0.27 4.90 -6.06
CA LEU A 86 -1.46 4.31 -6.66
C LEU A 86 -1.24 2.82 -6.87
N ASN A 87 -2.26 2.00 -6.59
CA ASN A 87 -2.20 0.56 -6.70
C ASN A 87 -3.17 0.06 -7.77
N ILE A 88 -2.62 -0.50 -8.87
CA ILE A 88 -3.40 -1.03 -10.00
C ILE A 88 -3.26 -2.56 -10.03
N PRO A 89 -4.34 -3.30 -9.73
CA PRO A 89 -4.34 -4.75 -9.88
C PRO A 89 -4.47 -5.13 -11.36
N LEU A 90 -3.58 -5.99 -11.85
CA LEU A 90 -3.70 -6.63 -13.16
C LEU A 90 -4.64 -7.83 -13.03
N ILE A 91 -5.87 -7.70 -13.49
CA ILE A 91 -6.90 -8.75 -13.42
C ILE A 91 -7.01 -9.49 -14.76
N SER A 92 -6.74 -8.82 -15.89
CA SER A 92 -6.77 -9.35 -17.24
C SER A 92 -5.90 -8.50 -18.17
N GLU A 93 -5.69 -8.97 -19.41
CA GLU A 93 -4.95 -8.23 -20.45
C GLU A 93 -5.48 -6.81 -20.74
N GLN A 94 -6.74 -6.54 -20.39
CA GLN A 94 -7.41 -5.24 -20.57
C GLN A 94 -7.24 -4.29 -19.38
N SER A 95 -6.51 -4.69 -18.32
CA SER A 95 -6.47 -3.97 -17.04
C SER A 95 -5.44 -2.86 -16.99
N ILE A 96 -4.62 -2.69 -18.02
CA ILE A 96 -3.68 -1.56 -18.06
C ILE A 96 -4.47 -0.33 -18.49
N PRO A 97 -4.62 0.68 -17.62
CA PRO A 97 -5.26 1.91 -18.04
C PRO A 97 -4.52 2.50 -19.23
N LEU A 98 -5.24 2.88 -20.29
CA LEU A 98 -4.72 3.58 -21.48
C LEU A 98 -3.86 4.81 -21.13
N ILE A 99 -3.98 5.31 -19.90
CA ILE A 99 -3.19 6.42 -19.38
C ILE A 99 -1.73 6.02 -19.12
N LEU A 100 -1.44 4.74 -18.84
CA LEU A 100 -0.06 4.25 -18.70
C LEU A 100 0.65 4.07 -20.03
N GLU A 101 -0.10 3.92 -21.13
CA GLU A 101 0.41 3.91 -22.50
C GLU A 101 0.81 5.33 -22.97
N LYS A 102 0.19 6.37 -22.41
CA LYS A 102 0.65 7.75 -22.60
C LYS A 102 1.79 8.00 -21.64
N GLU A 103 2.95 8.39 -22.17
CA GLU A 103 4.13 8.76 -21.38
C GLU A 103 3.75 9.62 -20.17
N ASN A 104 3.54 8.99 -19.03
CA ASN A 104 3.29 9.69 -17.77
C ASN A 104 4.66 10.11 -17.21
N LYS A 105 5.13 11.29 -17.63
CA LYS A 105 6.49 11.79 -17.33
C LYS A 105 6.75 12.05 -15.85
N ASN A 106 5.70 12.05 -15.02
CA ASN A 106 5.79 12.49 -13.63
C ASN A 106 5.73 11.35 -12.61
N SER A 107 5.29 10.15 -13.01
CA SER A 107 5.12 9.03 -12.09
C SER A 107 6.10 7.90 -12.39
N CYS A 108 6.65 7.28 -11.33
CA CYS A 108 7.46 6.08 -11.45
C CYS A 108 6.54 4.85 -11.46
N VAL A 109 6.55 4.07 -12.54
CA VAL A 109 5.78 2.82 -12.64
C VAL A 109 6.63 1.66 -12.21
N VAL A 110 6.12 0.85 -11.25
CA VAL A 110 6.84 -0.30 -10.67
C VAL A 110 5.98 -1.54 -10.74
N GLY A 111 6.45 -2.56 -11.46
CA GLY A 111 5.83 -3.88 -11.51
C GLY A 111 6.27 -4.74 -10.31
N LEU A 112 5.30 -5.29 -9.57
CA LEU A 112 5.55 -6.23 -8.48
C LEU A 112 5.22 -7.65 -8.90
N PHE A 113 6.23 -8.52 -8.89
CA PHE A 113 6.12 -9.91 -9.27
C PHE A 113 6.51 -10.83 -8.10
N VAL A 114 5.86 -11.97 -8.03
CA VAL A 114 6.12 -13.03 -7.06
C VAL A 114 6.11 -14.36 -7.83
N GLU A 115 6.91 -15.32 -7.42
CA GLU A 115 6.93 -16.66 -7.99
C GLU A 115 5.55 -17.33 -7.84
N ALA A 116 5.14 -18.09 -8.85
CA ALA A 116 3.80 -18.67 -8.94
C ALA A 116 3.51 -19.63 -7.78
N GLU A 117 4.48 -20.40 -7.35
CA GLU A 117 4.39 -21.34 -6.22
C GLU A 117 4.10 -20.58 -4.93
N ARG A 118 4.86 -19.50 -4.65
CA ARG A 118 4.66 -18.66 -3.49
C ARG A 118 3.32 -17.95 -3.53
N LEU A 119 2.91 -17.49 -4.71
CA LEU A 119 1.63 -16.82 -4.90
C LEU A 119 0.45 -17.75 -4.63
N SER A 120 0.56 -19.02 -5.09
CA SER A 120 -0.44 -20.07 -4.78
C SER A 120 -0.58 -20.28 -3.28
N GLU A 121 0.53 -20.38 -2.53
CA GLU A 121 0.49 -20.52 -1.07
C GLU A 121 -0.20 -19.35 -0.39
N VAL A 122 0.17 -18.12 -0.75
CA VAL A 122 -0.42 -16.90 -0.18
C VAL A 122 -1.91 -16.82 -0.50
N ARG A 123 -2.32 -17.22 -1.71
CA ARG A 123 -3.72 -17.25 -2.10
C ARG A 123 -4.51 -18.30 -1.31
N LYS A 124 -3.93 -19.50 -1.09
CA LYS A 124 -4.55 -20.57 -0.27
C LYS A 124 -4.78 -20.14 1.17
N THR A 125 -3.81 -19.51 1.81
CA THR A 125 -3.94 -19.07 3.21
C THR A 125 -4.97 -17.96 3.43
N ARG A 126 -5.34 -17.22 2.38
CA ARG A 126 -6.32 -16.12 2.45
C ARG A 126 -7.72 -16.49 1.96
N ILE A 127 -7.93 -17.73 1.56
CA ILE A 127 -9.26 -18.23 1.23
C ILE A 127 -10.04 -18.38 2.53
N ASN A 128 -10.76 -17.35 2.92
CA ASN A 128 -11.81 -17.43 3.92
C ASN A 128 -13.13 -17.79 3.25
N VAL A 129 -13.92 -18.60 3.92
CA VAL A 129 -15.10 -19.41 3.55
C VAL A 129 -16.23 -18.69 2.78
N ASN A 130 -16.12 -17.40 2.45
CA ASN A 130 -17.21 -16.59 1.90
C ASN A 130 -16.94 -15.96 0.52
N THR A 131 -15.98 -16.43 -0.24
CA THR A 131 -15.73 -15.89 -1.59
C THR A 131 -16.30 -16.79 -2.67
N SER A 132 -17.18 -16.25 -3.50
CA SER A 132 -17.76 -16.86 -4.70
C SER A 132 -16.76 -17.03 -5.87
N ILE A 133 -15.48 -17.00 -5.60
CA ILE A 133 -14.41 -17.20 -6.59
C ILE A 133 -14.20 -18.70 -6.76
N ASP A 134 -14.04 -19.16 -8.00
CA ASP A 134 -13.63 -20.53 -8.29
C ASP A 134 -12.23 -20.79 -7.71
N LEU A 135 -12.24 -21.38 -6.51
CA LEU A 135 -11.07 -21.61 -5.66
C LEU A 135 -9.99 -22.42 -6.37
N LYS A 136 -10.39 -23.38 -7.22
CA LYS A 136 -9.46 -24.24 -7.97
C LYS A 136 -8.69 -23.43 -8.99
N THR A 137 -9.35 -22.55 -9.71
CA THR A 137 -8.72 -21.68 -10.71
C THR A 137 -7.80 -20.63 -10.06
N TYR A 138 -8.22 -20.04 -8.94
CA TYR A 138 -7.49 -18.97 -8.25
C TYR A 138 -6.18 -19.43 -7.60
N THR A 139 -6.05 -20.71 -7.24
CA THR A 139 -4.87 -21.28 -6.57
C THR A 139 -4.05 -22.23 -7.45
N ASP A 140 -4.48 -22.44 -8.68
CA ASP A 140 -3.80 -23.30 -9.65
C ASP A 140 -2.46 -22.67 -10.09
N VAL A 141 -1.35 -23.36 -9.84
CA VAL A 141 -0.01 -22.87 -10.10
C VAL A 141 0.22 -22.62 -11.59
N GLU A 142 -0.29 -23.49 -12.50
CA GLU A 142 -0.11 -23.31 -13.95
C GLU A 142 -0.85 -22.05 -14.45
N LYS A 143 -2.07 -21.82 -13.98
CA LYS A 143 -2.82 -20.61 -14.32
C LYS A 143 -2.15 -19.35 -13.74
N ILE A 144 -1.62 -19.44 -12.52
CA ILE A 144 -0.86 -18.34 -11.90
C ILE A 144 0.41 -18.04 -12.70
N LYS A 145 1.13 -19.06 -13.22
CA LYS A 145 2.31 -18.84 -14.08
C LYS A 145 1.94 -18.04 -15.32
N ILE A 146 0.87 -18.42 -15.99
CA ILE A 146 0.39 -17.69 -17.18
C ILE A 146 0.01 -16.25 -16.82
N GLU A 147 -0.70 -16.04 -15.71
CA GLU A 147 -1.09 -14.70 -15.21
C GLU A 147 0.14 -13.83 -14.93
N VAL A 148 1.16 -14.38 -14.27
CA VAL A 148 2.43 -13.68 -13.97
C VAL A 148 3.23 -13.40 -15.23
N GLU A 149 3.32 -14.34 -16.17
CA GLU A 149 4.02 -14.12 -17.44
C GLU A 149 3.36 -13.07 -18.31
N ASN A 150 2.03 -13.09 -18.41
CA ASN A 150 1.29 -12.06 -19.13
C ASN A 150 1.47 -10.69 -18.47
N SER A 151 1.46 -10.63 -17.14
CA SER A 151 1.68 -9.37 -16.43
C SER A 151 3.09 -8.80 -16.63
N LYS A 152 4.12 -9.65 -16.80
CA LYS A 152 5.50 -9.22 -17.11
C LYS A 152 5.65 -8.63 -18.51
N LYS A 153 4.85 -9.06 -19.46
CA LYS A 153 4.88 -8.53 -20.83
C LYS A 153 4.25 -7.14 -20.93
N ASN A 154 3.41 -6.80 -19.96
CA ASN A 154 2.60 -5.60 -19.95
C ASN A 154 3.19 -4.49 -19.05
N VAL A 155 4.36 -4.70 -18.46
CA VAL A 155 5.13 -3.74 -17.65
C VAL A 155 6.48 -3.46 -18.30
#